data_55073b017dd1ed6d3728bb26ad49be36
#
_entry.id   55073b017dd1ed6d3728bb26ad49be36
#
_cell.length_a   1.000
_cell.length_b   1.000
_cell.length_c   1.000
_cell.angle_alpha   90.00
_cell.angle_beta   90.00
_cell.angle_gamma   90.00
#
_symmetry.space_group_name_H-M   'P 1'
#
loop_
_entity.id
_entity.type
_entity.pdbx_description
1 polymer ?
#
loop_
_entity_poly.entity_id
_entity_poly.type
_entity_poly.pdbx_seq_one_letter_code
_entity_poly.pdbx_strand_id
1 'polypeptide(L)'
;ELLTDNMARPYSSLDYTAVWNRETNFFTPTTGGLYTDFYYAIYRANVVVESFDLVEGLDDATRLRLEAESRFVRAVCHWYLVKMWAYPYGYTADNSHLGVPLRTDAVAPPSPRATVAEVYAQILEDLEFAKANLPNENGPYASSMAASGFLAHIHFLRQDWSASRAEAERVINSGLFQLDDDLDRYEAGSDSVLAGDLINPETVFGITGGHQTPIRVFDPDKIVVVADHTVPAPS
;
A
#
# COMPACT_ATOMS: atom_id res chain seq x y z
N GLU A 1 2.55 -10.06 9.31
CA GLU A 1 3.77 -10.55 9.99
C GLU A 1 3.44 -11.39 11.23
N LEU A 2 2.54 -10.96 12.13
CA LEU A 2 2.13 -11.76 13.32
C LEU A 2 1.57 -13.16 12.99
N LEU A 3 1.21 -13.43 11.74
CA LEU A 3 0.73 -14.73 11.28
C LEU A 3 1.85 -15.65 10.79
N THR A 4 3.08 -15.18 10.77
CA THR A 4 4.24 -15.98 10.38
C THR A 4 4.91 -16.62 11.60
N ASP A 5 5.50 -17.78 11.43
CA ASP A 5 6.19 -18.49 12.51
C ASP A 5 7.56 -17.88 12.86
N ASN A 6 7.97 -16.82 12.15
CA ASN A 6 9.29 -16.20 12.28
C ASN A 6 9.33 -15.04 13.29
N MET A 7 8.20 -14.70 13.91
CA MET A 7 8.15 -13.60 14.88
C MET A 7 7.77 -14.08 16.27
N ALA A 8 8.51 -13.59 17.27
CA ALA A 8 8.12 -13.73 18.65
C ALA A 8 7.22 -12.54 19.06
N ARG A 9 6.20 -12.80 19.86
CA ARG A 9 5.32 -11.75 20.38
C ARG A 9 5.95 -11.10 21.62
N PRO A 10 6.43 -9.85 21.55
CA PRO A 10 7.11 -9.21 22.68
C PRO A 10 6.14 -8.70 23.77
N TYR A 11 4.85 -8.51 23.46
CA TYR A 11 3.86 -7.95 24.36
C TYR A 11 2.58 -8.78 24.42
N SER A 12 1.94 -8.79 25.59
CA SER A 12 0.67 -9.46 25.86
C SER A 12 -0.54 -8.54 25.59
N SER A 13 -0.57 -7.84 24.46
CA SER A 13 -1.78 -7.12 24.08
C SER A 13 -2.86 -8.11 23.65
N LEU A 14 -4.06 -7.99 24.25
CA LEU A 14 -5.20 -8.85 23.93
C LEU A 14 -5.61 -8.71 22.45
N ASP A 15 -5.48 -7.51 21.88
CA ASP A 15 -5.85 -7.24 20.49
C ASP A 15 -5.00 -8.01 19.48
N TYR A 16 -3.68 -8.10 19.74
CA TYR A 16 -2.78 -8.88 18.89
C TYR A 16 -2.78 -10.38 19.20
N THR A 17 -3.28 -10.78 20.36
CA THR A 17 -3.34 -12.19 20.75
C THR A 17 -4.26 -13.00 19.83
N ALA A 18 -5.42 -12.45 19.47
CA ALA A 18 -6.35 -13.10 18.57
C ALA A 18 -5.75 -13.29 17.16
N VAL A 19 -4.99 -12.30 16.68
CA VAL A 19 -4.27 -12.40 15.40
C VAL A 19 -3.18 -13.46 15.48
N TRP A 20 -2.37 -13.44 16.53
CA TRP A 20 -1.31 -14.41 16.76
C TRP A 20 -1.82 -15.86 16.83
N ASN A 21 -2.91 -16.07 17.56
CA ASN A 21 -3.52 -17.39 17.72
C ASN A 21 -4.34 -17.82 16.50
N ARG A 22 -4.50 -16.96 15.46
CA ARG A 22 -5.39 -17.20 14.30
C ARG A 22 -6.86 -17.37 14.70
N GLU A 23 -7.28 -16.70 15.79
CA GLU A 23 -8.63 -16.73 16.37
C GLU A 23 -9.42 -15.46 16.05
N THR A 24 -9.06 -14.75 14.97
CA THR A 24 -9.75 -13.52 14.57
C THR A 24 -11.17 -13.81 14.12
N ASN A 25 -12.08 -12.92 14.49
CA ASN A 25 -13.48 -12.98 14.09
C ASN A 25 -14.01 -11.55 13.86
N PHE A 26 -15.28 -11.43 13.49
CA PHE A 26 -15.91 -10.13 13.23
C PHE A 26 -15.80 -9.13 14.40
N PHE A 27 -15.71 -9.61 15.62
CA PHE A 27 -15.61 -8.77 16.82
C PHE A 27 -14.18 -8.47 17.26
N THR A 28 -13.16 -8.91 16.51
CA THR A 28 -11.77 -8.61 16.80
C THR A 28 -11.49 -7.14 16.43
N PRO A 29 -11.24 -6.22 17.41
CA PRO A 29 -11.15 -4.77 17.14
C PRO A 29 -10.06 -4.44 16.13
N THR A 30 -8.89 -5.08 16.23
CA THR A 30 -7.74 -4.85 15.35
C THR A 30 -8.08 -5.08 13.89
N THR A 31 -8.84 -6.13 13.55
CA THR A 31 -9.20 -6.44 12.16
C THR A 31 -10.25 -5.47 11.63
N GLY A 32 -11.21 -5.06 12.47
CA GLY A 32 -12.22 -4.07 12.11
C GLY A 32 -11.65 -2.68 11.90
N GLY A 33 -10.73 -2.25 12.77
CA GLY A 33 -10.00 -0.99 12.65
C GLY A 33 -9.23 -0.95 11.32
N LEU A 34 -8.40 -1.96 11.07
CA LEU A 34 -7.60 -2.07 9.84
C LEU A 34 -8.46 -1.99 8.56
N TYR A 35 -9.61 -2.66 8.54
CA TYR A 35 -10.55 -2.59 7.43
C TYR A 35 -11.04 -1.17 7.18
N THR A 36 -11.43 -0.48 8.26
CA THR A 36 -11.92 0.90 8.19
C THR A 36 -10.83 1.86 7.71
N ASP A 37 -9.60 1.69 8.18
CA ASP A 37 -8.47 2.56 7.85
C ASP A 37 -8.09 2.46 6.37
N PHE A 38 -8.08 1.24 5.79
CA PHE A 38 -7.89 1.08 4.36
C PHE A 38 -8.98 1.80 3.54
N TYR A 39 -10.26 1.66 3.92
CA TYR A 39 -11.33 2.37 3.20
C TYR A 39 -11.26 3.88 3.41
N TYR A 40 -10.79 4.34 4.56
CA TYR A 40 -10.58 5.76 4.80
C TYR A 40 -9.45 6.33 3.93
N ALA A 41 -8.37 5.56 3.73
CA ALA A 41 -7.30 5.95 2.81
C ALA A 41 -7.79 5.99 1.36
N ILE A 42 -8.59 5.00 0.93
CA ILE A 42 -9.24 4.99 -0.39
C ILE A 42 -10.14 6.22 -0.56
N TYR A 43 -10.96 6.53 0.44
CA TYR A 43 -11.81 7.72 0.42
C TYR A 43 -11.00 9.00 0.20
N ARG A 44 -9.91 9.18 0.97
CA ARG A 44 -9.02 10.34 0.83
C ARG A 44 -8.40 10.41 -0.57
N ALA A 45 -7.93 9.30 -1.11
CA ALA A 45 -7.39 9.24 -2.46
C ALA A 45 -8.41 9.67 -3.52
N ASN A 46 -9.66 9.20 -3.40
CA ASN A 46 -10.73 9.60 -4.29
C ASN A 46 -11.08 11.09 -4.13
N VAL A 47 -11.12 11.62 -2.89
CA VAL A 47 -11.36 13.06 -2.65
C VAL A 47 -10.31 13.91 -3.36
N VAL A 48 -9.03 13.52 -3.33
CA VAL A 48 -7.97 14.26 -4.03
C VAL A 48 -8.27 14.34 -5.52
N VAL A 49 -8.58 13.21 -6.15
CA VAL A 49 -8.86 13.16 -7.59
C VAL A 49 -10.10 13.98 -7.96
N GLU A 50 -11.17 13.89 -7.17
CA GLU A 50 -12.41 14.63 -7.43
C GLU A 50 -12.32 16.13 -7.12
N SER A 51 -11.31 16.56 -6.35
CA SER A 51 -11.14 17.95 -5.95
C SER A 51 -10.33 18.79 -6.94
N PHE A 52 -9.74 18.21 -7.97
CA PHE A 52 -8.84 18.95 -8.86
C PHE A 52 -9.49 20.16 -9.53
N ASP A 53 -10.77 20.06 -9.91
CA ASP A 53 -11.49 21.13 -10.57
C ASP A 53 -11.86 22.30 -9.61
N LEU A 54 -11.67 22.08 -8.29
CA LEU A 54 -11.89 23.09 -7.26
C LEU A 54 -10.60 23.89 -6.93
N VAL A 55 -9.45 23.46 -7.44
CA VAL A 55 -8.14 24.05 -7.14
C VAL A 55 -7.72 24.96 -8.29
N GLU A 56 -7.80 26.28 -8.10
CA GLU A 56 -7.32 27.24 -9.09
C GLU A 56 -5.79 27.20 -9.22
N GLY A 57 -5.30 27.28 -10.46
CA GLY A 57 -3.86 27.37 -10.74
C GLY A 57 -3.09 26.04 -10.62
N LEU A 58 -3.77 24.92 -10.47
CA LEU A 58 -3.14 23.61 -10.51
C LEU A 58 -2.71 23.29 -11.95
N ASP A 59 -1.40 23.16 -12.18
CA ASP A 59 -0.88 22.80 -13.50
C ASP A 59 -1.11 21.31 -13.82
N ASP A 60 -1.17 20.99 -15.11
CA ASP A 60 -1.49 19.64 -15.60
C ASP A 60 -0.49 18.58 -15.13
N ALA A 61 0.79 18.92 -15.02
CA ALA A 61 1.82 17.97 -14.59
C ALA A 61 1.66 17.62 -13.11
N THR A 62 1.38 18.62 -12.26
CA THR A 62 1.09 18.41 -10.84
C THR A 62 -0.20 17.63 -10.67
N ARG A 63 -1.26 17.98 -11.43
CA ARG A 63 -2.53 17.24 -11.43
C ARG A 63 -2.32 15.76 -11.75
N LEU A 64 -1.60 15.48 -12.83
CA LEU A 64 -1.33 14.11 -13.27
C LEU A 64 -0.54 13.30 -12.23
N ARG A 65 0.48 13.93 -11.62
CA ARG A 65 1.28 13.30 -10.57
C ARG A 65 0.43 12.99 -9.34
N LEU A 66 -0.37 13.93 -8.86
CA LEU A 66 -1.25 13.74 -7.69
C LEU A 66 -2.32 12.67 -7.96
N GLU A 67 -2.87 12.62 -9.18
CA GLU A 67 -3.78 11.54 -9.58
C GLU A 67 -3.08 10.19 -9.54
N ALA A 68 -1.86 10.10 -10.06
CA ALA A 68 -1.08 8.87 -10.08
C ALA A 68 -0.71 8.39 -8.66
N GLU A 69 -0.32 9.30 -7.76
CA GLU A 69 -0.09 8.99 -6.36
C GLU A 69 -1.37 8.49 -5.67
N SER A 70 -2.51 9.16 -5.92
CA SER A 70 -3.81 8.79 -5.35
C SER A 70 -4.28 7.42 -5.84
N ARG A 71 -4.16 7.15 -7.13
CA ARG A 71 -4.47 5.83 -7.71
C ARG A 71 -3.57 4.73 -7.16
N PHE A 72 -2.28 5.01 -6.97
CA PHE A 72 -1.37 4.07 -6.33
C PHE A 72 -1.83 3.69 -4.92
N VAL A 73 -2.16 4.68 -4.07
CA VAL A 73 -2.66 4.44 -2.71
C VAL A 73 -3.95 3.64 -2.74
N ARG A 74 -4.89 4.00 -3.62
CA ARG A 74 -6.15 3.29 -3.80
C ARG A 74 -5.95 1.81 -4.18
N ALA A 75 -5.06 1.55 -5.11
CA ALA A 75 -4.71 0.20 -5.55
C ALA A 75 -4.12 -0.65 -4.43
N VAL A 76 -3.13 -0.10 -3.72
CA VAL A 76 -2.47 -0.79 -2.61
C VAL A 76 -3.47 -1.12 -1.50
N CYS A 77 -4.34 -0.18 -1.14
CA CYS A 77 -5.36 -0.41 -0.13
C CYS A 77 -6.37 -1.50 -0.57
N HIS A 78 -6.87 -1.45 -1.80
CA HIS A 78 -7.76 -2.51 -2.30
C HIS A 78 -7.06 -3.87 -2.36
N TRP A 79 -5.78 -3.91 -2.71
CA TRP A 79 -5.01 -5.15 -2.75
C TRP A 79 -4.88 -5.79 -1.36
N TYR A 80 -4.60 -4.99 -0.31
CA TYR A 80 -4.58 -5.52 1.04
C TYR A 80 -5.97 -5.95 1.52
N LEU A 81 -7.00 -5.16 1.22
CA LEU A 81 -8.37 -5.51 1.54
C LEU A 81 -8.77 -6.86 0.93
N VAL A 82 -8.53 -7.06 -0.36
CA VAL A 82 -8.92 -8.32 -1.02
C VAL A 82 -8.10 -9.50 -0.51
N LYS A 83 -6.82 -9.32 -0.18
CA LYS A 83 -5.98 -10.37 0.42
C LYS A 83 -6.43 -10.80 1.81
N MET A 84 -6.94 -9.86 2.62
CA MET A 84 -7.27 -10.13 4.02
C MET A 84 -8.73 -10.52 4.22
N TRP A 85 -9.66 -10.06 3.38
CA TRP A 85 -11.10 -10.26 3.59
C TRP A 85 -11.82 -11.00 2.45
N ALA A 86 -11.08 -11.55 1.50
CA ALA A 86 -11.65 -12.42 0.47
C ALA A 86 -10.90 -13.76 0.38
N TYR A 87 -11.50 -14.73 -0.30
CA TYR A 87 -10.76 -15.92 -0.71
C TYR A 87 -9.70 -15.54 -1.75
N PRO A 88 -8.58 -16.27 -1.80
CA PRO A 88 -7.45 -15.92 -2.66
C PRO A 88 -7.82 -15.96 -4.14
N TYR A 89 -7.06 -15.22 -4.96
CA TYR A 89 -7.12 -15.31 -6.41
C TYR A 89 -6.90 -16.76 -6.86
N GLY A 90 -7.71 -17.24 -7.78
CA GLY A 90 -7.70 -18.62 -8.24
C GLY A 90 -8.57 -19.60 -7.43
N TYR A 91 -9.28 -19.11 -6.38
CA TYR A 91 -10.22 -19.93 -5.61
C TYR A 91 -11.38 -20.47 -6.50
N THR A 92 -11.93 -19.65 -7.37
CA THR A 92 -12.76 -20.07 -8.51
C THR A 92 -11.98 -19.86 -9.80
N ALA A 93 -12.26 -20.65 -10.82
CA ALA A 93 -11.50 -20.61 -12.08
C ALA A 93 -11.53 -19.23 -12.77
N ASP A 94 -12.64 -18.52 -12.64
CA ASP A 94 -12.89 -17.19 -13.23
C ASP A 94 -12.76 -16.04 -12.22
N ASN A 95 -12.43 -16.34 -10.95
CA ASN A 95 -12.38 -15.37 -9.86
C ASN A 95 -13.70 -14.60 -9.62
N SER A 96 -14.84 -15.22 -9.95
CA SER A 96 -16.19 -14.65 -9.76
C SER A 96 -16.67 -14.68 -8.30
N HIS A 97 -15.92 -15.32 -7.41
CA HIS A 97 -16.24 -15.30 -5.98
C HIS A 97 -16.09 -13.91 -5.38
N LEU A 98 -16.79 -13.68 -4.25
CA LEU A 98 -16.88 -12.36 -3.64
C LEU A 98 -15.54 -11.85 -3.12
N GLY A 99 -15.13 -10.72 -3.65
CA GLY A 99 -14.01 -9.91 -3.21
C GLY A 99 -14.41 -8.97 -2.06
N VAL A 100 -14.15 -7.68 -2.23
CA VAL A 100 -14.47 -6.59 -1.31
C VAL A 100 -15.27 -5.50 -2.02
N PRO A 101 -15.97 -4.61 -1.30
CA PRO A 101 -16.59 -3.45 -1.93
C PRO A 101 -15.58 -2.60 -2.69
N LEU A 102 -15.77 -2.41 -3.98
CA LEU A 102 -14.92 -1.58 -4.81
C LEU A 102 -15.34 -0.12 -4.68
N ARG A 103 -14.39 0.77 -4.39
CA ARG A 103 -14.60 2.20 -4.18
C ARG A 103 -13.68 3.02 -5.07
N THR A 104 -14.26 3.60 -6.11
CA THR A 104 -13.56 4.46 -7.08
C THR A 104 -13.93 5.93 -6.95
N ASP A 105 -15.00 6.22 -6.20
CA ASP A 105 -15.53 7.55 -5.96
C ASP A 105 -15.49 7.87 -4.47
N ALA A 106 -15.32 9.17 -4.14
CA ALA A 106 -15.33 9.65 -2.76
C ALA A 106 -16.73 9.54 -2.14
N VAL A 107 -17.74 9.96 -2.88
CA VAL A 107 -19.14 9.91 -2.44
C VAL A 107 -19.90 8.88 -3.27
N ALA A 108 -19.90 7.65 -2.80
CA ALA A 108 -20.66 6.58 -3.42
C ALA A 108 -21.64 5.96 -2.40
N PRO A 109 -22.84 5.57 -2.84
CA PRO A 109 -23.76 4.82 -1.97
C PRO A 109 -23.11 3.50 -1.53
N PRO A 110 -23.61 2.87 -0.44
CA PRO A 110 -23.18 1.54 -0.08
C PRO A 110 -23.26 0.59 -1.28
N SER A 111 -22.15 -0.05 -1.62
CA SER A 111 -22.07 -1.01 -2.73
C SER A 111 -21.88 -2.43 -2.19
N PRO A 112 -22.45 -3.44 -2.86
CA PRO A 112 -22.15 -4.82 -2.55
C PRO A 112 -20.67 -5.12 -2.74
N ARG A 113 -20.22 -6.28 -2.28
CA ARG A 113 -18.88 -6.78 -2.58
C ARG A 113 -18.78 -7.03 -4.08
N ALA A 114 -17.74 -6.50 -4.69
CA ALA A 114 -17.36 -6.84 -6.05
C ALA A 114 -16.76 -8.26 -6.10
N THR A 115 -16.66 -8.84 -7.26
CA THR A 115 -15.90 -10.09 -7.46
C THR A 115 -14.42 -9.86 -7.28
N VAL A 116 -13.67 -10.91 -6.95
CA VAL A 116 -12.20 -10.85 -6.89
C VAL A 116 -11.63 -10.44 -8.26
N ALA A 117 -12.22 -10.91 -9.36
CA ALA A 117 -11.81 -10.51 -10.71
C ALA A 117 -11.91 -8.98 -10.92
N GLU A 118 -13.06 -8.37 -10.55
CA GLU A 118 -13.28 -6.92 -10.68
C GLU A 118 -12.32 -6.12 -9.80
N VAL A 119 -12.11 -6.55 -8.56
CA VAL A 119 -11.17 -5.87 -7.65
C VAL A 119 -9.75 -5.90 -8.19
N TYR A 120 -9.28 -7.07 -8.66
CA TYR A 120 -7.94 -7.18 -9.25
C TYR A 120 -7.80 -6.40 -10.56
N ALA A 121 -8.84 -6.32 -11.37
CA ALA A 121 -8.83 -5.50 -12.58
C ALA A 121 -8.60 -4.02 -12.25
N GLN A 122 -9.33 -3.48 -11.27
CA GLN A 122 -9.16 -2.09 -10.82
C GLN A 122 -7.78 -1.84 -10.20
N ILE A 123 -7.28 -2.77 -9.38
CA ILE A 123 -5.94 -2.67 -8.80
C ILE A 123 -4.87 -2.55 -9.90
N LEU A 124 -4.95 -3.41 -10.93
CA LEU A 124 -4.00 -3.39 -12.03
C LEU A 124 -4.11 -2.10 -12.85
N GLU A 125 -5.32 -1.64 -13.14
CA GLU A 125 -5.55 -0.38 -13.86
C GLU A 125 -4.90 0.80 -13.12
N ASP A 126 -5.12 0.91 -11.82
CA ASP A 126 -4.58 1.99 -11.01
C ASP A 126 -3.05 1.93 -10.88
N LEU A 127 -2.47 0.73 -10.72
CA LEU A 127 -1.01 0.56 -10.65
C LEU A 127 -0.34 0.80 -12.00
N GLU A 128 -0.93 0.38 -13.11
CA GLU A 128 -0.41 0.67 -14.45
C GLU A 128 -0.45 2.17 -14.75
N PHE A 129 -1.52 2.86 -14.35
CA PHE A 129 -1.59 4.32 -14.44
C PHE A 129 -0.50 4.99 -13.58
N ALA A 130 -0.31 4.54 -12.35
CA ALA A 130 0.73 5.04 -11.46
C ALA A 130 2.12 4.80 -12.04
N LYS A 131 2.41 3.60 -12.54
CA LYS A 131 3.66 3.26 -13.20
C LYS A 131 3.98 4.17 -14.39
N ALA A 132 2.97 4.51 -15.17
CA ALA A 132 3.14 5.33 -16.38
C ALA A 132 3.35 6.82 -16.08
N ASN A 133 2.84 7.34 -14.97
CA ASN A 133 2.74 8.78 -14.71
C ASN A 133 3.53 9.26 -13.49
N LEU A 134 4.11 8.35 -12.71
CA LEU A 134 4.99 8.72 -11.59
C LEU A 134 6.46 8.76 -12.03
N PRO A 135 7.29 9.59 -11.39
CA PRO A 135 8.73 9.53 -11.56
C PRO A 135 9.28 8.19 -11.03
N ASN A 136 10.46 7.79 -11.52
CA ASN A 136 11.12 6.57 -11.06
C ASN A 136 11.48 6.62 -9.57
N GLU A 137 11.87 7.79 -9.10
CA GLU A 137 12.13 8.10 -7.70
C GLU A 137 11.26 9.29 -7.28
N ASN A 138 10.66 9.21 -6.10
CA ASN A 138 9.78 10.25 -5.59
C ASN A 138 9.96 10.46 -4.06
N GLY A 139 11.15 10.21 -3.55
CA GLY A 139 11.42 10.26 -2.12
C GLY A 139 10.48 9.35 -1.32
N PRO A 140 9.78 9.87 -0.30
CA PRO A 140 8.87 9.06 0.51
C PRO A 140 7.50 8.80 -0.16
N TYR A 141 7.26 9.36 -1.32
CA TYR A 141 5.98 9.24 -2.04
C TYR A 141 5.97 8.05 -3.00
N ALA A 142 4.78 7.71 -3.50
CA ALA A 142 4.65 6.68 -4.52
C ALA A 142 5.52 6.98 -5.75
N SER A 143 6.20 5.96 -6.25
CA SER A 143 7.05 6.06 -7.43
C SER A 143 6.65 5.03 -8.49
N SER A 144 7.11 5.26 -9.71
CA SER A 144 6.92 4.31 -10.82
C SER A 144 7.56 2.94 -10.50
N MET A 145 8.69 2.92 -9.79
CA MET A 145 9.35 1.69 -9.38
C MET A 145 8.58 0.97 -8.27
N ALA A 146 7.98 1.71 -7.32
CA ALA A 146 7.09 1.13 -6.33
C ALA A 146 5.87 0.47 -6.99
N ALA A 147 5.26 1.12 -7.98
CA ALA A 147 4.16 0.54 -8.75
C ALA A 147 4.57 -0.75 -9.45
N SER A 148 5.76 -0.80 -10.09
CA SER A 148 6.29 -2.04 -10.68
C SER A 148 6.53 -3.14 -9.65
N GLY A 149 7.04 -2.81 -8.46
CA GLY A 149 7.22 -3.78 -7.39
C GLY A 149 5.90 -4.43 -6.95
N PHE A 150 4.84 -3.63 -6.79
CA PHE A 150 3.49 -4.15 -6.50
C PHE A 150 2.93 -4.98 -7.67
N LEU A 151 3.08 -4.51 -8.92
CA LEU A 151 2.67 -5.25 -10.11
C LEU A 151 3.37 -6.60 -10.20
N ALA A 152 4.68 -6.66 -9.97
CA ALA A 152 5.44 -7.91 -9.96
C ALA A 152 4.85 -8.91 -8.96
N HIS A 153 4.57 -8.46 -7.73
CA HIS A 153 3.98 -9.32 -6.71
C HIS A 153 2.55 -9.76 -7.05
N ILE A 154 1.72 -8.86 -7.58
CA ILE A 154 0.34 -9.18 -7.96
C ILE A 154 0.31 -10.18 -9.11
N HIS A 155 1.13 -9.98 -10.14
CA HIS A 155 1.27 -10.93 -11.25
C HIS A 155 1.79 -12.29 -10.78
N PHE A 156 2.71 -12.32 -9.81
CA PHE A 156 3.17 -13.57 -9.20
C PHE A 156 2.01 -14.33 -8.55
N LEU A 157 1.18 -13.67 -7.74
CA LEU A 157 0.02 -14.29 -7.11
C LEU A 157 -1.04 -14.77 -8.12
N ARG A 158 -1.13 -14.11 -9.27
CA ARG A 158 -1.99 -14.50 -10.39
C ARG A 158 -1.39 -15.62 -11.27
N GLN A 159 -0.17 -16.06 -10.95
CA GLN A 159 0.60 -17.03 -11.74
C GLN A 159 0.94 -16.54 -13.17
N ASP A 160 0.93 -15.25 -13.39
CA ASP A 160 1.41 -14.61 -14.61
C ASP A 160 2.92 -14.36 -14.48
N TRP A 161 3.68 -15.44 -14.61
CA TRP A 161 5.13 -15.44 -14.38
C TRP A 161 5.89 -14.51 -15.31
N SER A 162 5.40 -14.37 -16.55
CA SER A 162 6.03 -13.50 -17.55
C SER A 162 5.92 -12.04 -17.18
N ALA A 163 4.71 -11.58 -16.82
CA ALA A 163 4.49 -10.21 -16.40
C ALA A 163 5.18 -9.92 -15.07
N SER A 164 5.09 -10.85 -14.09
CA SER A 164 5.78 -10.73 -12.82
C SER A 164 7.28 -10.52 -13.00
N ARG A 165 7.90 -11.34 -13.83
CA ARG A 165 9.34 -11.23 -14.14
C ARG A 165 9.68 -9.90 -14.80
N ALA A 166 8.91 -9.47 -15.78
CA ALA A 166 9.17 -8.22 -16.50
C ALA A 166 9.16 -7.01 -15.56
N GLU A 167 8.19 -6.96 -14.64
CA GLU A 167 8.10 -5.88 -13.67
C GLU A 167 9.22 -5.95 -12.61
N ALA A 168 9.59 -7.15 -12.14
CA ALA A 168 10.73 -7.32 -11.24
C ALA A 168 12.05 -6.92 -11.92
N GLU A 169 12.29 -7.35 -13.15
CA GLU A 169 13.48 -6.96 -13.93
C GLU A 169 13.54 -5.45 -14.17
N ARG A 170 12.40 -4.78 -14.34
CA ARG A 170 12.34 -3.32 -14.47
C ARG A 170 12.91 -2.63 -13.20
N VAL A 171 12.54 -3.10 -12.02
CA VAL A 171 13.04 -2.55 -10.75
C VAL A 171 14.53 -2.86 -10.57
N ILE A 172 14.93 -4.12 -10.76
CA ILE A 172 16.33 -4.57 -10.60
C ILE A 172 17.26 -3.83 -11.57
N ASN A 173 16.87 -3.74 -12.84
CA ASN A 173 17.71 -3.11 -13.89
C ASN A 173 17.69 -1.57 -13.83
N SER A 174 16.84 -0.96 -12.98
CA SER A 174 16.85 0.49 -12.79
C SER A 174 18.16 1.01 -12.19
N GLY A 175 18.86 0.16 -11.44
CA GLY A 175 20.08 0.53 -10.70
C GLY A 175 19.83 1.46 -9.50
N LEU A 176 18.55 1.74 -9.18
CA LEU A 176 18.16 2.62 -8.07
C LEU A 176 18.16 1.90 -6.72
N PHE A 177 18.05 0.57 -6.75
CA PHE A 177 17.92 -0.27 -5.57
C PHE A 177 18.97 -1.37 -5.61
N GLN A 178 19.45 -1.75 -4.44
CA GLN A 178 20.36 -2.88 -4.25
C GLN A 178 19.96 -3.66 -3.02
N LEU A 179 20.26 -4.95 -3.00
CA LEU A 179 20.06 -5.76 -1.80
C LEU A 179 20.98 -5.26 -0.70
N ASP A 180 20.48 -5.21 0.52
CA ASP A 180 21.27 -4.91 1.69
C ASP A 180 21.88 -6.22 2.22
N ASP A 181 23.19 -6.34 2.20
CA ASP A 181 23.92 -7.51 2.68
C ASP A 181 24.07 -7.51 4.23
N ASP A 182 23.69 -6.42 4.89
CA ASP A 182 23.76 -6.26 6.34
C ASP A 182 22.49 -6.78 7.02
N LEU A 183 22.42 -8.10 7.23
CA LEU A 183 21.33 -8.75 7.93
C LEU A 183 21.20 -8.29 9.40
N ASP A 184 22.28 -7.83 10.02
CA ASP A 184 22.28 -7.36 11.42
C ASP A 184 21.41 -6.10 11.57
N ARG A 185 21.22 -5.32 10.51
CA ARG A 185 20.28 -4.20 10.50
C ARG A 185 18.84 -4.63 10.69
N TYR A 186 18.47 -5.83 10.22
CA TYR A 186 17.13 -6.38 10.39
C TYR A 186 16.92 -6.99 11.77
N GLU A 187 17.98 -7.53 12.38
CA GLU A 187 17.91 -8.15 13.71
C GLU A 187 17.97 -7.12 14.84
N ALA A 188 18.71 -6.03 14.65
CA ALA A 188 18.94 -5.05 15.70
C ALA A 188 17.68 -4.38 16.20
N GLY A 189 16.57 -4.38 15.45
CA GLY A 189 15.29 -3.80 15.88
C GLY A 189 15.45 -2.39 16.47
N SER A 190 16.62 -1.79 16.26
CA SER A 190 17.05 -0.62 16.98
C SER A 190 16.43 0.61 16.34
N ASP A 191 15.89 1.45 17.21
CA ASP A 191 15.41 2.80 16.85
C ASP A 191 16.47 3.63 16.08
N SER A 192 17.73 3.21 16.08
CA SER A 192 18.83 3.90 15.42
C SER A 192 18.93 3.66 13.91
N VAL A 193 18.49 2.51 13.41
CA VAL A 193 18.37 2.27 11.96
C VAL A 193 17.32 3.19 11.34
N LEU A 194 16.45 3.69 12.17
CA LEU A 194 15.26 4.41 11.83
C LEU A 194 15.42 5.93 11.78
N ALA A 195 16.44 6.46 12.42
CA ALA A 195 16.64 7.91 12.52
C ALA A 195 17.58 8.49 11.46
N GLY A 196 18.42 7.67 10.83
CA GLY A 196 19.48 8.15 9.93
C GLY A 196 19.29 7.80 8.47
N ASP A 197 18.69 6.67 8.17
CA ASP A 197 18.63 6.14 6.81
C ASP A 197 17.19 5.92 6.36
N LEU A 198 16.51 7.01 6.06
CA LEU A 198 15.21 7.00 5.37
C LEU A 198 15.34 6.40 3.94
N ILE A 199 16.52 6.05 3.53
CA ILE A 199 16.81 5.44 2.24
C ILE A 199 17.59 4.15 2.51
N ASN A 200 16.88 3.13 2.99
CA ASN A 200 17.39 1.77 2.80
C ASN A 200 17.36 1.49 1.29
N PRO A 201 18.51 1.07 0.70
CA PRO A 201 18.58 0.72 -0.72
C PRO A 201 17.54 -0.30 -1.20
N GLU A 202 16.98 -1.09 -0.28
CA GLU A 202 15.90 -2.04 -0.57
C GLU A 202 14.50 -1.41 -0.53
N THR A 203 14.36 -0.17 -0.05
CA THR A 203 13.05 0.46 0.08
C THR A 203 12.60 1.02 -1.26
N VAL A 204 11.78 0.26 -1.96
CA VAL A 204 11.13 0.69 -3.20
C VAL A 204 10.03 1.72 -2.92
N PHE A 205 9.43 1.64 -1.74
CA PHE A 205 8.42 2.54 -1.23
C PHE A 205 8.48 2.61 0.29
N GLY A 206 8.69 3.80 0.82
CA GLY A 206 8.75 4.06 2.26
C GLY A 206 7.62 4.96 2.72
N ILE A 207 7.08 4.70 3.91
CA ILE A 207 6.08 5.55 4.56
C ILE A 207 6.75 6.25 5.73
N THR A 208 6.78 7.57 5.70
CA THR A 208 7.31 8.38 6.80
C THR A 208 6.17 8.97 7.62
N GLY A 209 6.10 8.63 8.89
CA GLY A 209 5.18 9.26 9.83
C GLY A 209 5.80 10.45 10.53
N GLY A 210 5.00 11.46 10.87
CA GLY A 210 5.44 12.74 11.46
C GLY A 210 6.06 12.70 12.87
N HIS A 211 6.33 11.53 13.43
CA HIS A 211 7.24 11.28 14.53
C HIS A 211 8.22 10.22 14.08
N GLN A 212 9.48 10.55 14.07
CA GLN A 212 10.71 9.85 13.76
C GLN A 212 10.78 8.33 14.03
N THR A 213 9.77 7.60 13.69
CA THR A 213 9.77 6.14 13.67
C THR A 213 9.52 5.70 12.23
N PRO A 214 10.49 5.14 11.54
CA PRO A 214 10.26 4.52 10.26
C PRO A 214 9.36 3.33 10.44
N ILE A 215 8.37 3.29 9.62
CA ILE A 215 7.39 2.24 9.65
C ILE A 215 7.84 1.19 8.67
N ARG A 216 8.17 0.05 9.21
CA ARG A 216 8.20 -1.16 8.42
C ARG A 216 6.82 -1.36 7.83
N VAL A 217 6.79 -1.48 6.51
CA VAL A 217 5.71 -1.99 5.68
C VAL A 217 4.41 -2.24 6.45
N PHE A 218 3.44 -1.32 6.29
CA PHE A 218 2.07 -1.41 6.78
C PHE A 218 1.82 -1.18 8.28
N ASP A 219 1.81 0.07 8.62
CA ASP A 219 0.93 0.58 9.66
C ASP A 219 -0.22 1.32 8.94
N PRO A 220 -1.45 0.78 8.92
CA PRO A 220 -2.56 1.41 8.22
C PRO A 220 -2.95 2.76 8.81
N ASP A 221 -2.64 3.02 10.09
CA ASP A 221 -2.83 4.31 10.75
C ASP A 221 -1.92 5.41 10.16
N LYS A 222 -0.97 5.01 9.33
CA LYS A 222 0.07 5.86 8.79
C LYS A 222 0.18 5.84 7.26
N ILE A 223 -0.80 5.28 6.54
CA ILE A 223 -0.99 5.59 5.14
C ILE A 223 -1.47 7.04 5.08
N VAL A 224 -0.55 7.93 5.26
CA VAL A 224 -0.79 9.35 5.03
C VAL A 224 -0.53 9.55 3.55
N VAL A 225 -1.57 9.90 2.81
CA VAL A 225 -1.39 10.71 1.62
C VAL A 225 -0.88 12.04 2.18
N VAL A 226 0.42 12.18 2.29
CA VAL A 226 1.02 13.42 2.78
C VAL A 226 0.95 14.40 1.63
N ALA A 227 -0.08 15.23 1.65
CA ALA A 227 0.13 16.59 1.23
C ALA A 227 1.18 17.16 2.20
N ASP A 228 2.30 17.60 1.69
CA ASP A 228 3.39 18.20 2.44
C ASP A 228 2.85 19.31 3.34
N HIS A 229 2.64 19.01 4.61
CA HIS A 229 2.37 20.00 5.64
C HIS A 229 3.63 20.16 6.49
N THR A 230 4.64 20.75 5.92
CA THR A 230 5.58 21.54 6.70
C THR A 230 4.80 22.74 7.25
N VAL A 231 4.05 22.52 8.32
CA VAL A 231 3.58 23.64 9.15
C VAL A 231 4.82 24.14 9.88
N PRO A 232 5.27 25.38 9.62
CA PRO A 232 6.37 25.95 10.40
C PRO A 232 5.90 26.03 11.85
N ALA A 233 6.77 25.60 12.78
CA ALA A 233 6.52 25.72 14.21
C ALA A 233 6.16 27.18 14.53
N PRO A 234 5.12 27.43 15.35
CA PRO A 234 4.82 28.77 15.79
C PRO A 234 5.98 29.31 16.61
N SER A 235 6.41 30.53 16.25
CA SER A 235 7.43 31.32 16.91
C SER A 235 7.04 31.67 18.36
#